data_7add5add5b2fce2e7b11d35de02921ed
#
_entry.id   7add5add5b2fce2e7b11d35de02921ed
#
_cell.length_a   1.000
_cell.length_b   1.000
_cell.length_c   1.000
_cell.angle_alpha   90.00
_cell.angle_beta   90.00
_cell.angle_gamma   90.00
#
_symmetry.space_group_name_H-M   'P 1'
#
loop_
_entity.id
_entity.type
_entity.pdbx_description
1 polymer ?
#
loop_
_entity_poly.entity_id
_entity_poly.type
_entity_poly.pdbx_seq_one_letter_code
_entity_poly.pdbx_strand_id
1 'polypeptide(L)'
;GVLGLAGSRVTVHGAEHAVGPAIFANNHSSNLDAFLTIWLTPRGTVGLAKKEIVRYPFYGQAWLLAGHPTVDRGNSEKARASMRALGDWVRDHGFSVCMLPEGTRSRTGRLLPFKKGIVHLAVQTGLPIVPMVTVGAVGSRDKGSFRIQTRDIHVHLLPPRDTPRG
;
A
#
# COMPACT_ATOMS: atom_id res chain seq x y z
N GLY A 1 15.18 -10.07 -4.58
CA GLY A 1 14.36 -8.92 -4.96
C GLY A 1 15.19 -7.64 -5.10
N VAL A 2 14.58 -6.54 -5.45
CA VAL A 2 15.27 -5.23 -5.68
C VAL A 2 16.09 -4.79 -4.44
N LEU A 3 15.67 -5.15 -3.25
CA LEU A 3 16.34 -4.79 -1.99
C LEU A 3 17.58 -5.67 -1.73
N GLY A 4 17.56 -6.92 -2.13
CA GLY A 4 18.74 -7.80 -2.07
C GLY A 4 19.85 -7.36 -3.02
N LEU A 5 19.50 -6.85 -4.22
CA LEU A 5 20.47 -6.31 -5.18
C LEU A 5 21.16 -5.04 -4.66
N ALA A 6 20.47 -4.26 -3.81
CA ALA A 6 21.02 -3.06 -3.20
C ALA A 6 21.73 -3.32 -1.87
N GLY A 7 21.89 -4.59 -1.46
CA GLY A 7 22.50 -4.98 -0.19
C GLY A 7 21.60 -4.78 1.03
N SER A 8 20.40 -4.24 0.86
CA SER A 8 19.43 -4.09 1.96
C SER A 8 18.85 -5.44 2.34
N ARG A 9 18.69 -5.66 3.65
CA ARG A 9 18.04 -6.87 4.19
C ARG A 9 16.61 -6.53 4.59
N VAL A 10 15.65 -7.33 4.16
CA VAL A 10 14.25 -7.23 4.58
C VAL A 10 13.93 -8.37 5.52
N THR A 11 13.56 -8.04 6.75
CA THR A 11 13.08 -9.00 7.75
C THR A 11 11.58 -8.83 7.91
N VAL A 12 10.83 -9.92 7.78
CA VAL A 12 9.37 -9.92 7.91
C VAL A 12 8.98 -10.59 9.22
N HIS A 13 8.11 -9.94 9.97
CA HIS A 13 7.52 -10.42 11.22
C HIS A 13 6.01 -10.53 11.04
N GLY A 14 5.39 -11.60 11.56
CA GLY A 14 3.95 -11.83 11.45
C GLY A 14 3.51 -12.20 10.02
N ALA A 15 4.36 -12.89 9.24
CA ALA A 15 4.05 -13.30 7.87
C ALA A 15 2.79 -14.19 7.80
N GLU A 16 2.45 -14.88 8.88
CA GLU A 16 1.23 -15.67 9.03
C GLU A 16 -0.06 -14.84 8.92
N HIS A 17 0.03 -13.52 9.11
CA HIS A 17 -1.08 -12.60 8.95
C HIS A 17 -1.25 -12.12 7.50
N ALA A 18 -0.34 -12.48 6.59
CA ALA A 18 -0.46 -12.17 5.16
C ALA A 18 -1.48 -13.09 4.46
N VAL A 19 -2.70 -13.14 4.98
CA VAL A 19 -3.79 -13.98 4.48
C VAL A 19 -4.87 -13.07 3.89
N GLY A 20 -5.39 -13.40 2.71
CA GLY A 20 -6.45 -12.66 2.04
C GLY A 20 -7.75 -13.46 1.90
N PRO A 21 -8.83 -12.81 1.46
CA PRO A 21 -8.92 -11.38 1.10
C PRO A 21 -8.90 -10.44 2.31
N ALA A 22 -8.14 -9.37 2.22
CA ALA A 22 -7.98 -8.39 3.29
C ALA A 22 -7.56 -7.00 2.76
N ILE A 23 -7.65 -5.98 3.60
CA ILE A 23 -7.09 -4.64 3.34
C ILE A 23 -5.78 -4.51 4.10
N PHE A 24 -4.66 -4.55 3.39
CA PHE A 24 -3.33 -4.38 3.96
C PHE A 24 -2.99 -2.90 4.06
N ALA A 25 -2.89 -2.39 5.28
CA ALA A 25 -2.69 -0.98 5.60
C ALA A 25 -1.26 -0.74 6.09
N ASN A 26 -0.38 -0.18 5.25
CA ASN A 26 1.01 0.09 5.62
C ASN A 26 1.24 1.59 5.80
N ASN A 27 2.16 1.97 6.71
CA ASN A 27 2.63 3.35 6.81
C ASN A 27 3.38 3.77 5.53
N HIS A 28 3.53 5.08 5.33
CA HIS A 28 4.16 5.61 4.13
C HIS A 28 5.35 6.52 4.46
N SER A 29 6.55 5.96 4.48
CA SER A 29 7.80 6.65 4.79
C SER A 29 8.78 6.68 3.60
N SER A 30 8.59 5.77 2.64
CA SER A 30 9.45 5.61 1.47
C SER A 30 8.63 5.28 0.21
N ASN A 31 9.21 5.49 -0.97
CA ASN A 31 8.63 4.96 -2.22
C ASN A 31 8.67 3.42 -2.26
N LEU A 32 9.52 2.79 -1.46
CA LEU A 32 9.64 1.34 -1.38
C LEU A 32 8.45 0.70 -0.64
N ASP A 33 7.75 1.44 0.20
CA ASP A 33 6.66 0.89 1.02
C ASP A 33 5.56 0.25 0.17
N ALA A 34 5.18 0.88 -0.95
CA ALA A 34 4.16 0.34 -1.85
C ALA A 34 4.61 -0.99 -2.48
N PHE A 35 5.88 -1.08 -2.91
CA PHE A 35 6.43 -2.32 -3.47
C PHE A 35 6.55 -3.41 -2.42
N LEU A 36 7.04 -3.08 -1.23
CA LEU A 36 7.14 -4.02 -0.11
C LEU A 36 5.77 -4.56 0.27
N THR A 37 4.77 -3.68 0.33
CA THR A 37 3.41 -4.09 0.67
C THR A 37 2.86 -5.07 -0.37
N ILE A 38 2.96 -4.75 -1.67
CA ILE A 38 2.47 -5.64 -2.73
C ILE A 38 3.25 -6.97 -2.75
N TRP A 39 4.56 -6.93 -2.55
CA TRP A 39 5.40 -8.12 -2.56
C TRP A 39 5.14 -9.07 -1.40
N LEU A 40 4.82 -8.53 -0.22
CA LEU A 40 4.63 -9.30 1.01
C LEU A 40 3.17 -9.71 1.25
N THR A 41 2.25 -9.28 0.40
CA THR A 41 0.83 -9.61 0.49
C THR A 41 0.47 -10.76 -0.46
N PRO A 42 -0.66 -11.46 -0.25
CA PRO A 42 -1.07 -12.57 -1.08
C PRO A 42 -1.23 -12.20 -2.57
N ARG A 43 -1.09 -13.19 -3.45
CA ARG A 43 -1.44 -13.02 -4.86
C ARG A 43 -2.89 -12.56 -4.99
N GLY A 44 -3.18 -11.68 -5.96
CA GLY A 44 -4.49 -11.06 -6.08
C GLY A 44 -4.65 -9.82 -5.20
N THR A 45 -3.55 -9.29 -4.63
CA THR A 45 -3.58 -7.99 -3.96
C THR A 45 -3.34 -6.86 -4.96
N VAL A 46 -4.25 -5.89 -5.00
CA VAL A 46 -4.12 -4.69 -5.83
C VAL A 46 -3.69 -3.49 -4.99
N GLY A 47 -2.77 -2.71 -5.53
CA GLY A 47 -2.35 -1.45 -4.92
C GLY A 47 -3.21 -0.29 -5.39
N LEU A 48 -3.46 0.70 -4.52
CA LEU A 48 -4.14 1.94 -4.88
C LEU A 48 -3.14 3.10 -4.94
N ALA A 49 -3.00 3.71 -6.12
CA ALA A 49 -2.13 4.86 -6.32
C ALA A 49 -2.88 6.11 -6.78
N LYS A 50 -2.22 7.26 -6.70
CA LYS A 50 -2.76 8.50 -7.29
C LYS A 50 -2.73 8.42 -8.83
N LYS A 51 -3.68 9.06 -9.51
CA LYS A 51 -3.79 9.03 -10.98
C LYS A 51 -2.53 9.50 -11.72
N GLU A 52 -1.77 10.43 -11.13
CA GLU A 52 -0.55 10.96 -11.74
C GLU A 52 0.56 9.92 -11.89
N ILE A 53 0.42 8.75 -11.24
CA ILE A 53 1.41 7.67 -11.33
C ILE A 53 1.59 7.18 -12.77
N VAL A 54 0.52 7.24 -13.58
CA VAL A 54 0.54 6.80 -14.97
C VAL A 54 1.47 7.64 -15.87
N ARG A 55 1.85 8.84 -15.41
CA ARG A 55 2.77 9.73 -16.12
C ARG A 55 4.24 9.37 -15.95
N TYR A 56 4.57 8.49 -14.99
CA TYR A 56 5.95 8.04 -14.78
C TYR A 56 6.30 6.98 -15.83
N PRO A 57 7.33 7.22 -16.68
CA PRO A 57 7.76 6.25 -17.69
C PRO A 57 8.05 4.88 -17.07
N PHE A 58 7.70 3.82 -17.76
CA PHE A 58 7.83 2.42 -17.37
C PHE A 58 7.01 2.03 -16.12
N TYR A 59 7.09 2.82 -15.05
CA TYR A 59 6.40 2.52 -13.79
C TYR A 59 4.88 2.64 -13.91
N GLY A 60 4.41 3.73 -14.55
CA GLY A 60 2.97 3.94 -14.73
C GLY A 60 2.34 2.88 -15.63
N GLN A 61 3.03 2.51 -16.71
CA GLN A 61 2.58 1.45 -17.61
C GLN A 61 2.55 0.10 -16.90
N ALA A 62 3.61 -0.25 -16.16
CA ALA A 62 3.66 -1.49 -15.38
C ALA A 62 2.53 -1.54 -14.33
N TRP A 63 2.24 -0.41 -13.68
CA TRP A 63 1.14 -0.29 -12.72
C TRP A 63 -0.22 -0.62 -13.36
N LEU A 64 -0.51 -0.04 -14.52
CA LEU A 64 -1.76 -0.27 -15.25
C LEU A 64 -1.84 -1.70 -15.79
N LEU A 65 -0.75 -2.21 -16.39
CA LEU A 65 -0.71 -3.57 -16.92
C LEU A 65 -0.88 -4.64 -15.83
N ALA A 66 -0.43 -4.35 -14.61
CA ALA A 66 -0.65 -5.20 -13.45
C ALA A 66 -2.09 -5.08 -12.89
N GLY A 67 -2.98 -4.31 -13.52
CA GLY A 67 -4.38 -4.16 -13.09
C GLY A 67 -4.56 -3.31 -11.82
N HIS A 68 -3.56 -2.54 -11.41
CA HIS A 68 -3.65 -1.73 -10.20
C HIS A 68 -4.46 -0.44 -10.45
N PRO A 69 -5.52 -0.18 -9.67
CA PRO A 69 -6.35 1.01 -9.82
C PRO A 69 -5.65 2.29 -9.40
N THR A 70 -6.19 3.40 -9.91
CA THR A 70 -5.75 4.75 -9.54
C THR A 70 -6.91 5.59 -9.02
N VAL A 71 -6.59 6.59 -8.21
CA VAL A 71 -7.58 7.52 -7.64
C VAL A 71 -7.22 8.97 -7.93
N ASP A 72 -8.21 9.76 -8.32
CA ASP A 72 -8.09 11.21 -8.46
C ASP A 72 -8.26 11.89 -7.10
N ARG A 73 -7.16 12.20 -6.44
CA ARG A 73 -7.15 12.85 -5.12
C ARG A 73 -7.44 14.35 -5.18
N GLY A 74 -7.40 14.95 -6.37
CA GLY A 74 -7.71 16.37 -6.57
C GLY A 74 -9.22 16.66 -6.61
N ASN A 75 -10.05 15.63 -6.74
CA ASN A 75 -11.50 15.75 -6.77
C ASN A 75 -12.13 14.76 -5.78
N SER A 76 -12.73 15.27 -4.72
CA SER A 76 -13.28 14.44 -3.64
C SER A 76 -14.44 13.54 -4.08
N GLU A 77 -15.25 14.00 -5.03
CA GLU A 77 -16.36 13.21 -5.57
C GLU A 77 -15.86 12.07 -6.43
N LYS A 78 -14.95 12.35 -7.37
CA LYS A 78 -14.30 11.32 -8.20
C LYS A 78 -13.51 10.33 -7.35
N ALA A 79 -12.83 10.80 -6.31
CA ALA A 79 -12.12 9.92 -5.39
C ALA A 79 -13.07 8.97 -4.66
N ARG A 80 -14.23 9.46 -4.17
CA ARG A 80 -15.25 8.61 -3.55
C ARG A 80 -15.84 7.61 -4.53
N ALA A 81 -16.13 8.04 -5.76
CA ALA A 81 -16.64 7.14 -6.80
C ALA A 81 -15.64 6.03 -7.15
N SER A 82 -14.36 6.37 -7.32
CA SER A 82 -13.28 5.40 -7.56
C SER A 82 -13.13 4.41 -6.40
N MET A 83 -13.24 4.89 -5.16
CA MET A 83 -13.16 4.02 -3.98
C MET A 83 -14.35 3.06 -3.89
N ARG A 84 -15.57 3.53 -4.21
CA ARG A 84 -16.75 2.65 -4.28
C ARG A 84 -16.60 1.57 -5.34
N ALA A 85 -16.22 1.96 -6.57
CA ALA A 85 -15.99 1.02 -7.67
C ALA A 85 -14.90 -0.02 -7.32
N LEU A 86 -13.83 0.42 -6.66
CA LEU A 86 -12.80 -0.49 -6.16
C LEU A 86 -13.37 -1.48 -5.14
N GLY A 87 -14.18 -1.01 -4.19
CA GLY A 87 -14.78 -1.85 -3.16
C GLY A 87 -15.69 -2.93 -3.76
N ASP A 88 -16.54 -2.56 -4.71
CA ASP A 88 -17.41 -3.49 -5.41
C ASP A 88 -16.59 -4.53 -6.17
N TRP A 89 -15.60 -4.08 -6.94
CA TRP A 89 -14.75 -4.96 -7.73
C TRP A 89 -13.95 -5.94 -6.87
N VAL A 90 -13.38 -5.46 -5.77
CA VAL A 90 -12.58 -6.29 -4.83
C VAL A 90 -13.46 -7.36 -4.19
N ARG A 91 -14.67 -6.98 -3.74
CA ARG A 91 -15.63 -7.91 -3.14
C ARG A 91 -16.06 -8.99 -4.14
N ASP A 92 -16.40 -8.58 -5.35
CA ASP A 92 -16.96 -9.48 -6.38
C ASP A 92 -15.91 -10.48 -6.91
N HIS A 93 -14.63 -10.16 -6.84
CA HIS A 93 -13.53 -11.00 -7.32
C HIS A 93 -12.69 -11.65 -6.21
N GLY A 94 -12.97 -11.38 -4.94
CA GLY A 94 -12.23 -11.96 -3.82
C GLY A 94 -10.77 -11.49 -3.74
N PHE A 95 -10.46 -10.27 -4.22
CA PHE A 95 -9.12 -9.71 -4.16
C PHE A 95 -8.84 -9.00 -2.82
N SER A 96 -7.56 -8.81 -2.55
CA SER A 96 -7.09 -7.96 -1.45
C SER A 96 -6.71 -6.58 -1.97
N VAL A 97 -6.65 -5.60 -1.07
CA VAL A 97 -6.19 -4.24 -1.40
C VAL A 97 -5.02 -3.87 -0.51
N CYS A 98 -3.95 -3.34 -1.08
CA CYS A 98 -2.93 -2.66 -0.31
C CYS A 98 -3.14 -1.14 -0.36
N MET A 99 -3.12 -0.50 0.80
CA MET A 99 -3.29 0.94 0.95
C MET A 99 -2.23 1.55 1.85
N LEU A 100 -1.87 2.78 1.53
CA LEU A 100 -1.05 3.63 2.38
C LEU A 100 -1.98 4.73 2.94
N PRO A 101 -2.59 4.53 4.13
CA PRO A 101 -3.73 5.33 4.60
C PRO A 101 -3.38 6.80 4.86
N GLU A 102 -2.12 7.14 5.03
CA GLU A 102 -1.64 8.52 5.13
C GLU A 102 -1.86 9.32 3.83
N GLY A 103 -1.90 8.63 2.69
CA GLY A 103 -2.13 9.22 1.38
C GLY A 103 -0.98 10.07 0.84
N THR A 104 0.07 10.29 1.62
CA THR A 104 1.32 10.95 1.24
C THR A 104 2.46 10.43 2.09
N ARG A 105 3.69 10.57 1.59
CA ARG A 105 4.87 10.13 2.35
C ARG A 105 5.16 11.06 3.53
N SER A 106 5.42 10.45 4.68
CA SER A 106 6.04 11.13 5.81
C SER A 106 7.49 11.48 5.46
N ARG A 107 7.88 12.71 5.69
CA ARG A 107 9.29 13.17 5.50
C ARG A 107 10.12 12.97 6.75
N THR A 108 9.47 12.82 7.89
CA THR A 108 10.12 12.72 9.21
C THR A 108 10.16 11.30 9.74
N GLY A 109 9.51 10.34 9.04
CA GLY A 109 9.31 8.97 9.51
C GLY A 109 8.20 8.82 10.56
N ARG A 110 7.60 9.91 11.03
CA ARG A 110 6.45 9.85 11.93
C ARG A 110 5.18 9.55 11.15
N LEU A 111 4.26 8.82 11.75
CA LEU A 111 2.94 8.55 11.17
C LEU A 111 2.18 9.86 10.94
N LEU A 112 1.57 10.00 9.77
CA LEU A 112 0.67 11.09 9.46
C LEU A 112 -0.80 10.69 9.72
N PRO A 113 -1.71 11.65 9.87
CA PRO A 113 -3.13 11.36 10.03
C PRO A 113 -3.68 10.50 8.90
N PHE A 114 -4.42 9.45 9.23
CA PHE A 114 -5.01 8.53 8.28
C PHE A 114 -6.21 9.15 7.57
N LYS A 115 -6.31 8.92 6.29
CA LYS A 115 -7.46 9.31 5.47
C LYS A 115 -8.62 8.34 5.69
N LYS A 116 -9.84 8.88 5.74
CA LYS A 116 -11.06 8.08 5.97
C LYS A 116 -11.35 7.02 4.88
N GLY A 117 -10.70 7.11 3.73
CA GLY A 117 -10.91 6.19 2.61
C GLY A 117 -10.74 4.72 2.96
N ILE A 118 -9.77 4.39 3.83
CA ILE A 118 -9.58 2.99 4.27
C ILE A 118 -10.78 2.48 5.08
N VAL A 119 -11.33 3.31 5.96
CA VAL A 119 -12.50 2.95 6.78
C VAL A 119 -13.72 2.74 5.89
N HIS A 120 -13.96 3.64 4.92
CA HIS A 120 -15.06 3.50 3.98
C HIS A 120 -14.94 2.20 3.15
N LEU A 121 -13.74 1.88 2.68
CA LEU A 121 -13.49 0.64 1.93
C LEU A 121 -13.76 -0.59 2.80
N ALA A 122 -13.26 -0.60 4.03
CA ALA A 122 -13.43 -1.72 4.96
C ALA A 122 -14.92 -1.95 5.29
N VAL A 123 -15.67 -0.89 5.60
CA VAL A 123 -17.12 -1.00 5.85
C VAL A 123 -17.87 -1.49 4.60
N GLN A 124 -17.54 -0.98 3.42
CA GLN A 124 -18.20 -1.36 2.17
C GLN A 124 -17.95 -2.83 1.79
N THR A 125 -16.72 -3.30 1.99
CA THR A 125 -16.32 -4.65 1.56
C THR A 125 -16.53 -5.72 2.64
N GLY A 126 -16.58 -5.32 3.92
CA GLY A 126 -16.56 -6.24 5.05
C GLY A 126 -15.21 -6.94 5.24
N LEU A 127 -14.17 -6.54 4.48
CA LEU A 127 -12.86 -7.16 4.59
C LEU A 127 -12.15 -6.72 5.88
N PRO A 128 -11.41 -7.63 6.53
CA PRO A 128 -10.59 -7.30 7.68
C PRO A 128 -9.44 -6.37 7.25
N ILE A 129 -9.00 -5.51 8.16
CA ILE A 129 -7.80 -4.71 7.97
C ILE A 129 -6.61 -5.43 8.63
N VAL A 130 -5.57 -5.69 7.85
CA VAL A 130 -4.27 -6.18 8.33
C VAL A 130 -3.33 -4.99 8.43
N PRO A 131 -3.04 -4.47 9.64
CA PRO A 131 -2.08 -3.39 9.78
C PRO A 131 -0.67 -3.89 9.44
N MET A 132 0.07 -3.09 8.68
CA MET A 132 1.47 -3.32 8.37
C MET A 132 2.29 -2.12 8.83
N VAL A 133 3.50 -2.38 9.32
CA VAL A 133 4.42 -1.31 9.72
C VAL A 133 5.79 -1.59 9.11
N THR A 134 6.24 -0.68 8.25
CA THR A 134 7.59 -0.72 7.67
C THR A 134 8.49 0.25 8.43
N VAL A 135 9.59 -0.27 8.98
CA VAL A 135 10.61 0.48 9.72
C VAL A 135 11.96 0.36 9.00
N GLY A 136 12.78 1.40 9.05
CA GLY A 136 14.10 1.40 8.41
C GLY A 136 14.10 1.87 6.95
N ALA A 137 12.94 2.06 6.31
CA ALA A 137 12.84 2.49 4.92
C ALA A 137 13.00 4.02 4.72
N VAL A 138 12.98 4.80 5.80
CA VAL A 138 13.14 6.27 5.75
C VAL A 138 14.53 6.64 5.23
N GLY A 139 14.61 7.55 4.25
CA GLY A 139 15.89 8.02 3.70
C GLY A 139 16.62 6.97 2.85
N SER A 140 15.97 5.87 2.49
CA SER A 140 16.55 4.89 1.54
C SER A 140 16.83 5.50 0.16
N ARG A 141 16.31 6.69 -0.10
CA ARG A 141 16.55 7.47 -1.32
C ARG A 141 16.46 8.97 -1.02
N ASP A 142 17.57 9.68 -1.13
CA ASP A 142 17.59 11.14 -1.13
C ASP A 142 16.96 11.69 -2.42
N LYS A 143 16.29 12.86 -2.33
CA LYS A 143 15.77 13.55 -3.50
C LYS A 143 16.90 13.78 -4.52
N GLY A 144 16.75 13.21 -5.73
CA GLY A 144 17.72 13.40 -6.83
C GLY A 144 18.89 12.42 -6.84
N SER A 145 19.05 11.55 -5.85
CA SER A 145 20.06 10.51 -5.85
C SER A 145 19.53 9.19 -6.38
N PHE A 146 20.27 8.53 -7.28
CA PHE A 146 20.05 7.14 -7.69
C PHE A 146 20.71 6.12 -6.73
N ARG A 147 21.42 6.58 -5.70
CA ARG A 147 22.02 5.72 -4.69
C ARG A 147 20.95 5.21 -3.73
N ILE A 148 20.71 3.92 -3.75
CA ILE A 148 19.92 3.23 -2.71
C ILE A 148 20.92 2.98 -1.56
N GLN A 149 20.67 3.60 -0.40
CA GLN A 149 21.46 3.31 0.80
C GLN A 149 21.07 1.94 1.33
N THR A 150 22.05 1.08 1.56
CA THR A 150 21.87 -0.21 2.23
C THR A 150 21.30 -0.01 3.62
N ARG A 151 20.20 -0.66 3.95
CA ARG A 151 19.54 -0.57 5.25
C ARG A 151 18.90 -1.89 5.64
N ASP A 152 18.81 -2.13 6.94
CA ASP A 152 17.95 -3.18 7.47
C ASP A 152 16.52 -2.64 7.55
N ILE A 153 15.62 -3.30 6.83
CA ILE A 153 14.21 -2.94 6.76
C ILE A 153 13.43 -4.04 7.48
N HIS A 154 12.60 -3.64 8.43
CA HIS A 154 11.71 -4.55 9.13
C HIS A 154 10.27 -4.25 8.72
N VAL A 155 9.55 -5.29 8.35
CA VAL A 155 8.11 -5.21 8.03
C VAL A 155 7.36 -6.08 9.03
N HIS A 156 6.47 -5.46 9.78
CA HIS A 156 5.62 -6.13 10.76
C HIS A 156 4.20 -6.18 10.21
N LEU A 157 3.66 -7.39 10.06
CA LEU A 157 2.23 -7.62 9.83
C LEU A 157 1.59 -7.93 11.18
N LEU A 158 0.56 -7.18 11.51
CA LEU A 158 -0.17 -7.35 12.77
C LEU A 158 -1.44 -8.18 12.56
N PRO A 159 -1.99 -8.79 13.61
CA PRO A 159 -3.24 -9.54 13.50
C PRO A 159 -4.35 -8.76 12.82
N PRO A 160 -5.15 -9.42 11.96
CA PRO A 160 -6.29 -8.80 11.31
C PRO A 160 -7.24 -8.15 12.32
N ARG A 161 -7.84 -7.04 11.93
CA ARG A 161 -8.89 -6.35 12.67
C ARG A 161 -10.18 -6.43 11.88
N ASP A 162 -11.17 -7.04 12.47
CA ASP A 162 -12.49 -7.14 11.86
C ASP A 162 -13.13 -5.77 11.72
N THR A 163 -13.82 -5.57 10.63
CA THR A 163 -14.61 -4.36 10.40
C THR A 163 -16.04 -4.66 10.81
N PRO A 164 -16.65 -3.83 11.69
CA PRO A 164 -18.07 -3.96 11.98
C PRO A 164 -18.86 -3.94 10.67
N ARG A 165 -19.68 -4.94 10.47
CA ARG A 165 -20.66 -4.92 9.36
C ARG A 165 -21.66 -3.82 9.67
N GLY A 166 -21.79 -2.87 8.77
CA GLY A 166 -22.80 -1.82 8.86
C GLY A 166 -24.20 -2.36 8.61
#